data_2d888ce850b8c3dcdc816da3a83391d5
#
_entry.id   2d888ce850b8c3dcdc816da3a83391d5
#
_cell.length_a   1.000
_cell.length_b   1.000
_cell.length_c   1.000
_cell.angle_alpha   90.00
_cell.angle_beta   90.00
_cell.angle_gamma   90.00
#
_symmetry.space_group_name_H-M   'P 1'
#
loop_
_entity.id
_entity.type
_entity.pdbx_description
1 polymer ?
#
loop_
_entity_poly.entity_id
_entity_poly.type
_entity_poly.pdbx_seq_one_letter_code
_entity_poly.pdbx_strand_id
1 'polypeptide(L)'
;IGKRRGKGLNENLSREILELHTLGVNGGYTQNDVHELAMAITGWSVNYEGINNKTQSQRDAASDGFHFRDAAHEPGVRKVLGKKYKQRDALQGIRILQDLAIHPSTANYMSHKIARHFIADNPDSDLVNAMSSAWLKTNGHIKSVLTVMIKHPASWSVNAEKYKTPRDFLVSCVRACGSTKMADKQLLQSLKIMGQAPFNAGSPAGYDDTAETWNGPEALISRIEWVNKLSQTVNKNAIDIGETVIGESFTKQSRKIIQRAESRQQAIALLLLSPEFLHR
;
A
#
# COMPACT_ATOMS: atom_id res chain seq x y z
N ILE A 1 -10.49 20.53 15.50
CA ILE A 1 -11.06 20.53 16.88
C ILE A 1 -10.22 21.53 17.67
N GLY A 2 -10.58 22.80 17.63
CA GLY A 2 -9.80 23.84 18.26
C GLY A 2 -10.03 23.98 19.77
N LYS A 3 -9.16 24.69 20.47
CA LYS A 3 -9.17 24.97 21.92
C LYS A 3 -10.51 25.47 22.49
N ARG A 4 -11.35 26.11 21.67
CA ARG A 4 -12.62 26.71 22.09
C ARG A 4 -13.68 25.75 22.63
N ARG A 5 -13.50 24.41 22.56
CA ARG A 5 -14.48 23.42 23.02
C ARG A 5 -13.98 22.49 24.14
N GLY A 6 -12.91 22.82 24.85
CA GLY A 6 -12.38 21.99 25.96
C GLY A 6 -11.86 20.61 25.52
N LYS A 7 -11.84 20.30 24.24
CA LYS A 7 -11.21 19.12 23.67
C LYS A 7 -9.82 19.53 23.18
N GLY A 8 -8.77 18.89 23.70
CA GLY A 8 -7.39 19.15 23.29
C GLY A 8 -7.18 19.02 21.80
N LEU A 9 -6.05 19.54 21.32
CA LEU A 9 -5.59 19.40 19.94
C LEU A 9 -5.37 17.91 19.64
N ASN A 10 -5.94 17.41 18.54
CA ASN A 10 -5.64 16.06 18.07
C ASN A 10 -4.41 16.10 17.14
N GLU A 11 -3.30 15.62 17.63
CA GLU A 11 -2.03 15.57 16.90
C GLU A 11 -1.86 14.29 16.05
N ASN A 12 -2.72 13.30 16.19
CA ASN A 12 -2.54 12.01 15.53
C ASN A 12 -2.46 12.16 14.00
N LEU A 13 -3.41 12.89 13.40
CA LEU A 13 -3.42 13.10 11.95
C LEU A 13 -2.15 13.84 11.46
N SER A 14 -1.69 14.86 12.18
CA SER A 14 -0.47 15.58 11.79
C SER A 14 0.78 14.70 11.92
N ARG A 15 0.84 13.86 12.95
CA ARG A 15 1.90 12.86 13.11
C ARG A 15 1.87 11.85 11.96
N GLU A 16 0.72 11.32 11.63
CA GLU A 16 0.56 10.38 10.51
C GLU A 16 0.97 11.03 9.18
N ILE A 17 0.63 12.30 8.95
CA ILE A 17 1.05 13.04 7.76
C ILE A 17 2.58 13.10 7.68
N LEU A 18 3.26 13.47 8.75
CA LEU A 18 4.71 13.61 8.76
C LEU A 18 5.41 12.25 8.70
N GLU A 19 4.95 11.29 9.49
CA GLU A 19 5.62 10.01 9.73
C GLU A 19 5.31 8.96 8.66
N LEU A 20 4.04 8.84 8.25
CA LEU A 20 3.59 7.75 7.39
C LEU A 20 3.40 8.16 5.93
N HIS A 21 3.04 9.43 5.69
CA HIS A 21 2.61 9.88 4.37
C HIS A 21 3.58 10.83 3.67
N THR A 22 4.55 11.40 4.40
CA THR A 22 5.54 12.32 3.83
C THR A 22 6.97 11.99 4.24
N LEU A 23 7.48 12.56 5.32
CA LEU A 23 8.90 12.56 5.68
C LEU A 23 9.45 11.20 6.11
N GLY A 24 8.60 10.33 6.67
CA GLY A 24 9.02 9.10 7.35
C GLY A 24 9.41 9.34 8.81
N VAL A 25 9.51 8.26 9.60
CA VAL A 25 9.81 8.31 11.06
C VAL A 25 11.07 9.13 11.38
N ASN A 26 12.12 9.00 10.55
CA ASN A 26 13.39 9.70 10.73
C ASN A 26 13.52 10.94 9.83
N GLY A 27 12.40 11.56 9.43
CA GLY A 27 12.35 12.62 8.44
C GLY A 27 12.82 14.00 8.89
N GLY A 28 13.35 14.13 10.13
CA GLY A 28 13.92 15.37 10.66
C GLY A 28 12.93 16.34 11.29
N TYR A 29 11.67 15.94 11.48
CA TYR A 29 10.67 16.73 12.20
C TYR A 29 10.75 16.51 13.71
N THR A 30 10.27 17.50 14.47
CA THR A 30 10.18 17.49 15.92
C THR A 30 8.75 17.38 16.41
N GLN A 31 8.55 17.11 17.70
CA GLN A 31 7.23 17.15 18.32
C GLN A 31 6.55 18.53 18.17
N ASN A 32 7.34 19.61 18.15
CA ASN A 32 6.81 20.94 17.89
C ASN A 32 6.29 21.08 16.44
N ASP A 33 6.93 20.46 15.45
CA ASP A 33 6.45 20.48 14.06
C ASP A 33 5.13 19.71 13.93
N VAL A 34 4.97 18.60 14.67
CA VAL A 34 3.69 17.85 14.75
C VAL A 34 2.60 18.77 15.31
N HIS A 35 2.86 19.48 16.40
CA HIS A 35 1.92 20.40 17.03
C HIS A 35 1.55 21.57 16.10
N GLU A 36 2.53 22.21 15.49
CA GLU A 36 2.32 23.33 14.56
C GLU A 36 1.53 22.91 13.31
N LEU A 37 1.82 21.73 12.75
CA LEU A 37 1.02 21.19 11.64
C LEU A 37 -0.42 20.88 12.09
N ALA A 38 -0.61 20.30 13.29
CA ALA A 38 -1.94 20.03 13.83
C ALA A 38 -2.75 21.32 13.96
N MET A 39 -2.12 22.41 14.44
CA MET A 39 -2.76 23.72 14.50
C MET A 39 -3.11 24.27 13.11
N ALA A 40 -2.23 24.09 12.12
CA ALA A 40 -2.46 24.54 10.74
C ALA A 40 -3.63 23.86 10.04
N ILE A 41 -3.89 22.59 10.35
CA ILE A 41 -5.00 21.79 9.76
C ILE A 41 -6.26 21.79 10.60
N THR A 42 -6.32 22.53 11.71
CA THR A 42 -7.57 22.74 12.43
C THR A 42 -8.63 23.36 11.53
N GLY A 43 -9.88 23.02 11.73
CA GLY A 43 -10.97 23.44 10.85
C GLY A 43 -11.19 22.58 9.60
N TRP A 44 -10.22 21.73 9.22
CA TRP A 44 -10.43 20.77 8.13
C TRP A 44 -11.47 19.73 8.55
N SER A 45 -12.44 19.48 7.70
CA SER A 45 -13.60 18.64 7.98
C SER A 45 -14.14 18.01 6.72
N VAL A 46 -15.06 17.07 6.90
CA VAL A 46 -15.85 16.45 5.83
C VAL A 46 -17.30 16.89 6.00
N ASN A 47 -17.96 17.23 4.90
CA ASN A 47 -19.38 17.59 4.91
C ASN A 47 -20.26 16.35 4.82
N TYR A 48 -20.52 15.71 5.97
CA TYR A 48 -21.40 14.53 6.06
C TYR A 48 -22.86 14.81 5.75
N GLU A 49 -23.38 16.01 6.06
CA GLU A 49 -24.77 16.37 5.79
C GLU A 49 -25.04 16.45 4.29
N GLY A 50 -24.08 16.98 3.53
CA GLY A 50 -24.15 17.00 2.08
C GLY A 50 -24.09 15.61 1.45
N ILE A 51 -23.48 14.62 2.11
CA ILE A 51 -23.36 13.24 1.62
C ILE A 51 -24.65 12.46 1.88
N ASN A 52 -25.27 12.62 3.06
CA ASN A 52 -26.44 11.84 3.47
C ASN A 52 -27.73 12.25 2.74
N ASN A 53 -27.84 13.51 2.30
CA ASN A 53 -29.05 14.05 1.67
C ASN A 53 -28.98 14.11 0.12
N LYS A 54 -27.90 13.63 -0.49
CA LYS A 54 -27.72 13.65 -1.96
C LYS A 54 -28.02 12.30 -2.57
N THR A 55 -28.62 12.30 -3.76
CA THR A 55 -28.71 11.12 -4.63
C THR A 55 -27.32 10.63 -5.02
N GLN A 56 -27.18 9.39 -5.48
CA GLN A 56 -25.89 8.84 -5.88
C GLN A 56 -25.18 9.72 -6.91
N SER A 57 -25.89 10.19 -7.94
CA SER A 57 -25.34 11.11 -8.95
C SER A 57 -24.89 12.46 -8.38
N GLN A 58 -25.53 12.96 -7.33
CA GLN A 58 -25.13 14.17 -6.63
C GLN A 58 -23.92 13.97 -5.70
N ARG A 59 -23.73 12.75 -5.19
CA ARG A 59 -22.53 12.35 -4.43
C ARG A 59 -21.32 12.26 -5.36
N ASP A 60 -21.50 11.67 -6.53
CA ASP A 60 -20.44 11.53 -7.54
C ASP A 60 -20.01 12.89 -8.15
N ALA A 61 -20.94 13.86 -8.16
CA ALA A 61 -20.68 15.24 -8.60
C ALA A 61 -20.21 16.17 -7.47
N ALA A 62 -20.29 15.76 -6.21
CA ALA A 62 -19.76 16.52 -5.10
C ALA A 62 -18.23 16.35 -5.08
N SER A 63 -17.49 17.45 -5.39
CA SER A 63 -16.05 17.50 -5.21
C SER A 63 -15.65 16.93 -3.86
N ASP A 64 -14.60 16.20 -3.78
CA ASP A 64 -13.78 15.67 -2.66
C ASP A 64 -14.36 15.60 -1.23
N GLY A 65 -15.56 16.11 -0.96
CA GLY A 65 -16.18 16.15 0.37
C GLY A 65 -15.47 17.04 1.39
N PHE A 66 -14.40 17.75 0.99
CA PHE A 66 -13.67 18.67 1.86
C PHE A 66 -14.52 19.86 2.26
N HIS A 67 -14.51 20.21 3.53
CA HIS A 67 -15.15 21.38 4.08
C HIS A 67 -14.25 22.06 5.11
N PHE A 68 -13.99 23.34 4.94
CA PHE A 68 -13.27 24.15 5.90
C PHE A 68 -14.22 24.85 6.86
N ARG A 69 -14.00 24.70 8.15
CA ARG A 69 -14.80 25.30 9.23
C ARG A 69 -13.98 26.37 9.93
N ASP A 70 -14.15 27.61 9.49
CA ASP A 70 -13.38 28.75 10.00
C ASP A 70 -13.47 28.89 11.53
N ALA A 71 -14.66 28.77 12.09
CA ALA A 71 -14.88 28.86 13.55
C ALA A 71 -14.14 27.76 14.38
N ALA A 72 -13.61 26.72 13.72
CA ALA A 72 -12.85 25.66 14.34
C ALA A 72 -11.35 25.73 14.03
N HIS A 73 -10.92 26.74 13.27
CA HIS A 73 -9.52 26.96 12.93
C HIS A 73 -8.81 27.77 14.00
N GLU A 74 -7.57 27.37 14.31
CA GLU A 74 -6.68 28.09 15.22
C GLU A 74 -5.84 29.11 14.43
N PRO A 75 -6.11 30.41 14.56
CA PRO A 75 -5.42 31.44 13.79
C PRO A 75 -3.96 31.59 14.24
N GLY A 76 -3.15 32.21 13.40
CA GLY A 76 -1.76 32.58 13.73
C GLY A 76 -0.75 32.07 12.74
N VAL A 77 0.48 32.56 12.86
CA VAL A 77 1.61 32.13 12.02
C VAL A 77 2.11 30.80 12.57
N ARG A 78 2.29 29.81 11.70
CA ARG A 78 2.85 28.50 12.05
C ARG A 78 4.30 28.40 11.60
N LYS A 79 5.08 27.58 12.32
CA LYS A 79 6.46 27.27 11.95
C LYS A 79 6.64 25.75 11.90
N VAL A 80 6.81 25.20 10.70
CA VAL A 80 7.03 23.75 10.47
C VAL A 80 8.35 23.58 9.74
N LEU A 81 9.20 22.66 10.22
CA LEU A 81 10.54 22.43 9.66
C LEU A 81 11.35 23.71 9.47
N GLY A 82 11.29 24.62 10.43
CA GLY A 82 12.01 25.89 10.39
C GLY A 82 11.37 26.99 9.52
N LYS A 83 10.44 26.67 8.61
CA LYS A 83 9.76 27.61 7.71
C LYS A 83 8.51 28.21 8.35
N LYS A 84 8.30 29.53 8.18
CA LYS A 84 7.11 30.24 8.67
C LYS A 84 6.03 30.28 7.62
N TYR A 85 4.78 29.97 8.01
CA TYR A 85 3.58 30.00 7.19
C TYR A 85 2.62 31.06 7.72
N LYS A 86 2.43 32.12 6.94
CA LYS A 86 1.59 33.29 7.28
C LYS A 86 0.21 33.24 6.64
N GLN A 87 -0.08 32.22 5.82
CA GLN A 87 -1.37 32.03 5.18
C GLN A 87 -2.47 31.91 6.24
N ARG A 88 -3.70 32.21 5.84
CA ARG A 88 -4.89 32.07 6.67
C ARG A 88 -5.74 30.92 6.18
N ASP A 89 -6.67 30.50 6.99
CA ASP A 89 -7.68 29.51 6.65
C ASP A 89 -7.10 28.18 6.17
N ALA A 90 -7.79 27.47 5.31
CA ALA A 90 -7.34 26.20 4.75
C ALA A 90 -5.99 26.29 4.01
N LEU A 91 -5.65 27.47 3.48
CA LEU A 91 -4.43 27.68 2.68
C LEU A 91 -3.15 27.45 3.48
N GLN A 92 -3.16 27.66 4.79
CA GLN A 92 -1.97 27.41 5.63
C GLN A 92 -1.57 25.95 5.63
N GLY A 93 -2.51 25.05 5.90
CA GLY A 93 -2.27 23.60 5.85
C GLY A 93 -1.90 23.13 4.44
N ILE A 94 -2.60 23.63 3.40
CA ILE A 94 -2.30 23.30 1.99
C ILE A 94 -0.86 23.66 1.62
N ARG A 95 -0.37 24.83 2.01
CA ARG A 95 1.01 25.26 1.73
C ARG A 95 2.04 24.39 2.45
N ILE A 96 1.77 24.01 3.70
CA ILE A 96 2.64 23.09 4.42
C ILE A 96 2.70 21.74 3.69
N LEU A 97 1.55 21.17 3.30
CA LEU A 97 1.53 19.89 2.57
C LEU A 97 2.25 19.96 1.22
N GLN A 98 2.14 21.07 0.49
CA GLN A 98 2.87 21.29 -0.77
C GLN A 98 4.38 21.28 -0.55
N ASP A 99 4.87 21.95 0.49
CA ASP A 99 6.30 21.95 0.82
C ASP A 99 6.78 20.57 1.30
N LEU A 100 5.98 19.87 2.10
CA LEU A 100 6.28 18.49 2.52
C LEU A 100 6.36 17.52 1.33
N ALA A 101 5.49 17.67 0.35
CA ALA A 101 5.45 16.79 -0.83
C ALA A 101 6.75 16.83 -1.66
N ILE A 102 7.46 17.95 -1.66
CA ILE A 102 8.73 18.14 -2.38
C ILE A 102 9.96 18.12 -1.47
N HIS A 103 9.78 17.78 -0.19
CA HIS A 103 10.89 17.72 0.76
C HIS A 103 11.85 16.55 0.44
N PRO A 104 13.18 16.70 0.59
CA PRO A 104 14.12 15.61 0.32
C PRO A 104 13.84 14.32 1.09
N SER A 105 13.46 14.42 2.37
CA SER A 105 13.08 13.24 3.16
C SER A 105 11.85 12.54 2.57
N THR A 106 10.85 13.28 2.08
CA THR A 106 9.68 12.71 1.41
C THR A 106 10.07 12.02 0.11
N ALA A 107 10.92 12.63 -0.69
CA ALA A 107 11.42 12.04 -1.93
C ALA A 107 12.10 10.69 -1.67
N ASN A 108 12.97 10.62 -0.68
CA ASN A 108 13.66 9.37 -0.30
C ASN A 108 12.68 8.35 0.29
N TYR A 109 11.89 8.73 1.27
CA TYR A 109 10.95 7.85 1.96
C TYR A 109 9.92 7.23 0.99
N MET A 110 9.30 8.05 0.15
CA MET A 110 8.32 7.58 -0.83
C MET A 110 8.95 6.73 -1.93
N SER A 111 10.16 7.08 -2.39
CA SER A 111 10.91 6.26 -3.34
C SER A 111 11.24 4.88 -2.76
N HIS A 112 11.69 4.84 -1.51
CA HIS A 112 11.93 3.57 -0.80
C HIS A 112 10.65 2.74 -0.66
N LYS A 113 9.53 3.34 -0.23
CA LYS A 113 8.25 2.63 -0.11
C LYS A 113 7.75 2.07 -1.45
N ILE A 114 7.89 2.83 -2.52
CA ILE A 114 7.49 2.39 -3.87
C ILE A 114 8.38 1.22 -4.33
N ALA A 115 9.69 1.36 -4.20
CA ALA A 115 10.63 0.31 -4.56
C ALA A 115 10.43 -0.95 -3.71
N ARG A 116 10.21 -0.79 -2.40
CA ARG A 116 9.87 -1.89 -1.49
C ARG A 116 8.59 -2.62 -1.89
N HIS A 117 7.58 -1.88 -2.30
CA HIS A 117 6.30 -2.46 -2.70
C HIS A 117 6.41 -3.28 -3.99
N PHE A 118 7.15 -2.80 -4.98
CA PHE A 118 7.16 -3.40 -6.31
C PHE A 118 8.33 -4.35 -6.58
N ILE A 119 9.49 -4.11 -5.96
CA ILE A 119 10.74 -4.79 -6.35
C ILE A 119 11.21 -5.79 -5.30
N ALA A 120 11.57 -5.36 -4.09
CA ALA A 120 12.11 -6.20 -3.04
C ALA A 120 11.83 -5.62 -1.65
N ASP A 121 11.84 -6.45 -0.61
CA ASP A 121 11.64 -5.98 0.78
C ASP A 121 12.76 -5.03 1.22
N ASN A 122 13.97 -5.24 0.73
CA ASN A 122 15.13 -4.37 0.90
C ASN A 122 15.61 -3.89 -0.47
N PRO A 123 15.01 -2.82 -1.03
CA PRO A 123 15.34 -2.36 -2.36
C PRO A 123 16.77 -1.81 -2.43
N ASP A 124 17.40 -1.98 -3.59
CA ASP A 124 18.73 -1.46 -3.88
C ASP A 124 18.80 0.06 -3.63
N SER A 125 19.88 0.50 -2.97
CA SER A 125 20.07 1.90 -2.59
C SER A 125 20.24 2.83 -3.80
N ASP A 126 20.88 2.36 -4.88
CA ASP A 126 21.09 3.16 -6.09
C ASP A 126 19.78 3.37 -6.83
N LEU A 127 18.90 2.35 -6.85
CA LEU A 127 17.54 2.49 -7.34
C LEU A 127 16.77 3.55 -6.55
N VAL A 128 16.77 3.46 -5.22
CA VAL A 128 16.07 4.43 -4.36
C VAL A 128 16.59 5.85 -4.57
N ASN A 129 17.92 6.02 -4.66
CA ASN A 129 18.57 7.31 -4.90
C ASN A 129 18.21 7.88 -6.27
N ALA A 130 18.19 7.05 -7.32
CA ALA A 130 17.80 7.47 -8.67
C ALA A 130 16.33 7.93 -8.70
N MET A 131 15.42 7.20 -8.05
CA MET A 131 14.01 7.55 -7.92
C MET A 131 13.81 8.85 -7.12
N SER A 132 14.51 9.01 -5.99
CA SER A 132 14.48 10.20 -5.15
C SER A 132 14.98 11.44 -5.90
N SER A 133 16.05 11.29 -6.68
CA SER A 133 16.57 12.35 -7.56
C SER A 133 15.55 12.76 -8.62
N ALA A 134 14.84 11.80 -9.22
CA ALA A 134 13.78 12.09 -10.18
C ALA A 134 12.60 12.80 -9.50
N TRP A 135 12.23 12.39 -8.28
CA TRP A 135 11.20 13.06 -7.48
C TRP A 135 11.50 14.54 -7.31
N LEU A 136 12.71 14.88 -6.82
CA LEU A 136 13.12 16.26 -6.59
C LEU A 136 13.18 17.09 -7.89
N LYS A 137 13.73 16.50 -8.97
CA LYS A 137 13.81 17.18 -10.27
C LYS A 137 12.47 17.48 -10.91
N THR A 138 11.44 16.71 -10.58
CA THR A 138 10.11 16.80 -11.22
C THR A 138 9.01 17.25 -10.24
N ASN A 139 9.39 17.75 -9.06
CA ASN A 139 8.44 18.16 -8.01
C ASN A 139 7.41 17.05 -7.68
N GLY A 140 7.87 15.82 -7.52
CA GLY A 140 7.02 14.68 -7.15
C GLY A 140 6.18 14.09 -8.29
N HIS A 141 6.53 14.33 -9.57
CA HIS A 141 5.79 13.76 -10.70
C HIS A 141 5.93 12.24 -10.74
N ILE A 142 4.94 11.52 -10.21
CA ILE A 142 4.96 10.07 -9.99
C ILE A 142 5.31 9.26 -11.25
N LYS A 143 4.76 9.62 -12.41
CA LYS A 143 5.06 8.92 -13.67
C LYS A 143 6.56 8.94 -13.98
N SER A 144 7.25 10.06 -13.73
CA SER A 144 8.70 10.17 -13.94
C SER A 144 9.47 9.28 -12.96
N VAL A 145 9.06 9.23 -11.70
CA VAL A 145 9.67 8.38 -10.66
C VAL A 145 9.50 6.90 -11.01
N LEU A 146 8.29 6.48 -11.37
CA LEU A 146 8.02 5.10 -11.80
C LEU A 146 8.75 4.74 -13.10
N THR A 147 8.92 5.68 -14.02
CA THR A 147 9.71 5.46 -15.24
C THR A 147 11.18 5.17 -14.91
N VAL A 148 11.76 5.87 -13.94
CA VAL A 148 13.13 5.59 -13.45
C VAL A 148 13.18 4.20 -12.84
N MET A 149 12.23 3.84 -11.97
CA MET A 149 12.15 2.51 -11.37
C MET A 149 12.13 1.41 -12.45
N ILE A 150 11.22 1.50 -13.42
CA ILE A 150 11.06 0.48 -14.46
C ILE A 150 12.33 0.35 -15.34
N LYS A 151 13.06 1.45 -15.58
CA LYS A 151 14.28 1.43 -16.43
C LYS A 151 15.54 1.05 -15.66
N HIS A 152 15.50 1.01 -14.34
CA HIS A 152 16.69 0.72 -13.54
C HIS A 152 17.01 -0.79 -13.55
N PRO A 153 18.28 -1.19 -13.78
CA PRO A 153 18.66 -2.61 -13.84
C PRO A 153 18.26 -3.41 -12.58
N ALA A 154 18.40 -2.81 -11.40
CA ALA A 154 18.06 -3.45 -10.13
C ALA A 154 16.56 -3.82 -9.98
N SER A 155 15.69 -3.30 -10.86
CA SER A 155 14.28 -3.66 -10.87
C SER A 155 13.98 -4.98 -11.61
N TRP A 156 14.97 -5.58 -12.23
CA TRP A 156 14.84 -6.77 -13.09
C TRP A 156 15.74 -7.90 -12.60
N SER A 157 15.67 -8.21 -11.30
CA SER A 157 16.35 -9.39 -10.75
C SER A 157 15.83 -10.67 -11.40
N VAL A 158 16.73 -11.61 -11.67
CA VAL A 158 16.40 -12.93 -12.23
C VAL A 158 15.53 -13.73 -11.26
N ASN A 159 15.70 -13.48 -9.96
CA ASN A 159 14.91 -14.09 -8.89
C ASN A 159 13.83 -13.11 -8.45
N ALA A 160 12.57 -13.54 -8.53
CA ALA A 160 11.47 -12.79 -7.93
C ALA A 160 11.65 -12.74 -6.42
N GLU A 161 11.89 -11.56 -5.86
CA GLU A 161 12.25 -11.40 -4.44
C GLU A 161 11.04 -11.03 -3.57
N LYS A 162 9.96 -10.58 -4.20
CA LYS A 162 8.80 -10.10 -3.46
C LYS A 162 7.81 -11.22 -3.17
N TYR A 163 7.67 -11.57 -1.87
CA TYR A 163 6.68 -12.55 -1.45
C TYR A 163 5.25 -12.00 -1.63
N LYS A 164 4.35 -12.79 -2.17
CA LYS A 164 2.97 -12.36 -2.41
C LYS A 164 2.21 -12.15 -1.10
N THR A 165 1.62 -10.98 -0.94
CA THR A 165 0.65 -10.75 0.14
C THR A 165 -0.57 -11.68 -0.01
N PRO A 166 -1.42 -11.87 0.99
CA PRO A 166 -2.64 -12.67 0.86
C PRO A 166 -3.52 -12.24 -0.31
N ARG A 167 -3.66 -10.93 -0.55
CA ARG A 167 -4.40 -10.39 -1.69
C ARG A 167 -3.76 -10.78 -3.03
N ASP A 168 -2.46 -10.57 -3.17
CA ASP A 168 -1.74 -10.90 -4.40
C ASP A 168 -1.79 -12.40 -4.68
N PHE A 169 -1.59 -13.20 -3.64
CA PHE A 169 -1.66 -14.66 -3.72
C PHE A 169 -3.03 -15.13 -4.19
N LEU A 170 -4.10 -14.67 -3.53
CA LEU A 170 -5.47 -15.05 -3.86
C LEU A 170 -5.82 -14.68 -5.31
N VAL A 171 -5.52 -13.44 -5.73
CA VAL A 171 -5.77 -12.99 -7.11
C VAL A 171 -4.94 -13.80 -8.10
N SER A 172 -3.68 -14.09 -7.81
CA SER A 172 -2.82 -14.94 -8.65
C SER A 172 -3.38 -16.34 -8.81
N CYS A 173 -3.82 -16.98 -7.72
CA CYS A 173 -4.41 -18.32 -7.76
C CYS A 173 -5.69 -18.37 -8.61
N VAL A 174 -6.60 -17.43 -8.37
CA VAL A 174 -7.87 -17.36 -9.12
C VAL A 174 -7.62 -17.15 -10.61
N ARG A 175 -6.70 -16.27 -10.97
CA ARG A 175 -6.32 -16.01 -12.37
C ARG A 175 -5.63 -17.22 -13.03
N ALA A 176 -4.67 -17.84 -12.35
CA ALA A 176 -3.96 -19.01 -12.84
C ALA A 176 -4.92 -20.18 -13.13
N CYS A 177 -5.84 -20.43 -12.22
CA CYS A 177 -6.84 -21.48 -12.38
C CYS A 177 -7.93 -21.15 -13.42
N GLY A 178 -8.03 -19.90 -13.87
CA GLY A 178 -9.11 -19.42 -14.75
C GLY A 178 -10.48 -19.43 -14.07
N SER A 179 -10.50 -19.35 -12.74
CA SER A 179 -11.74 -19.32 -11.97
C SER A 179 -12.26 -17.87 -11.92
N THR A 180 -13.18 -17.54 -12.81
CA THR A 180 -13.78 -16.19 -12.89
C THR A 180 -15.01 -15.99 -12.01
N LYS A 181 -15.42 -17.01 -11.25
CA LYS A 181 -16.71 -17.06 -10.56
C LYS A 181 -16.60 -17.21 -9.03
N MET A 182 -15.56 -16.66 -8.42
CA MET A 182 -15.56 -16.59 -6.95
C MET A 182 -16.49 -15.44 -6.53
N ALA A 183 -17.48 -15.72 -5.69
CA ALA A 183 -18.38 -14.70 -5.17
C ALA A 183 -17.61 -13.72 -4.26
N ASP A 184 -17.96 -12.43 -4.31
CA ASP A 184 -17.29 -11.36 -3.54
C ASP A 184 -17.22 -11.71 -2.04
N LYS A 185 -18.29 -12.30 -1.50
CA LYS A 185 -18.32 -12.74 -0.10
C LYS A 185 -17.25 -13.79 0.23
N GLN A 186 -17.01 -14.73 -0.68
CA GLN A 186 -15.98 -15.77 -0.50
C GLN A 186 -14.58 -15.15 -0.57
N LEU A 187 -14.39 -14.20 -1.48
CA LEU A 187 -13.12 -13.48 -1.65
C LEU A 187 -12.78 -12.69 -0.39
N LEU A 188 -13.73 -11.92 0.14
CA LEU A 188 -13.56 -11.15 1.37
C LEU A 188 -13.31 -12.05 2.59
N GLN A 189 -14.02 -13.17 2.69
CA GLN A 189 -13.81 -14.15 3.75
C GLN A 189 -12.42 -14.79 3.68
N SER A 190 -11.94 -15.10 2.47
CA SER A 190 -10.61 -15.66 2.26
C SER A 190 -9.50 -14.70 2.68
N LEU A 191 -9.63 -13.42 2.33
CA LEU A 191 -8.69 -12.37 2.77
C LEU A 191 -8.70 -12.22 4.29
N LYS A 192 -9.86 -12.29 4.93
CA LYS A 192 -9.98 -12.24 6.38
C LYS A 192 -9.28 -13.42 7.06
N ILE A 193 -9.48 -14.65 6.56
CA ILE A 193 -8.83 -15.86 7.08
C ILE A 193 -7.31 -15.79 6.92
N MET A 194 -6.81 -15.24 5.81
CA MET A 194 -5.38 -15.03 5.55
C MET A 194 -4.79 -13.82 6.28
N GLY A 195 -5.56 -13.11 7.12
CA GLY A 195 -5.08 -12.01 7.93
C GLY A 195 -5.04 -10.64 7.24
N GLN A 196 -5.55 -10.49 5.99
CA GLN A 196 -5.54 -9.23 5.24
C GLN A 196 -6.96 -8.78 4.87
N ALA A 197 -7.84 -8.65 5.87
CA ALA A 197 -9.20 -8.15 5.64
C ALA A 197 -9.18 -6.71 5.10
N PRO A 198 -9.91 -6.37 4.02
CA PRO A 198 -9.94 -5.01 3.49
C PRO A 198 -10.39 -3.99 4.54
N PHE A 199 -9.71 -2.83 4.56
CA PHE A 199 -10.00 -1.72 5.48
C PHE A 199 -9.94 -2.05 6.96
N ASN A 200 -9.25 -3.13 7.36
CA ASN A 200 -9.19 -3.60 8.74
C ASN A 200 -7.73 -3.80 9.21
N ALA A 201 -6.81 -2.97 8.73
CA ALA A 201 -5.45 -2.96 9.25
C ALA A 201 -5.43 -2.52 10.72
N GLY A 202 -4.58 -3.13 11.52
CA GLY A 202 -4.48 -2.86 12.97
C GLY A 202 -3.83 -1.51 13.31
N SER A 203 -3.29 -0.80 12.33
CA SER A 203 -2.64 0.50 12.52
C SER A 203 -2.87 1.42 11.30
N PRO A 204 -2.71 2.76 11.49
CA PRO A 204 -2.76 3.74 10.39
C PRO A 204 -1.68 3.52 9.31
N ALA A 205 -0.60 2.82 9.63
CA ALA A 205 0.45 2.45 8.68
C ALA A 205 -0.03 1.46 7.59
N GLY A 206 -1.18 0.83 7.82
CA GLY A 206 -1.70 -0.21 6.93
C GLY A 206 -1.17 -1.60 7.26
N TYR A 207 -1.38 -2.54 6.34
CA TYR A 207 -0.75 -3.85 6.39
C TYR A 207 0.71 -3.74 5.96
N ASP A 208 1.58 -4.47 6.63
CA ASP A 208 2.97 -4.61 6.19
C ASP A 208 3.03 -5.37 4.86
N ASP A 209 4.02 -5.07 4.03
CA ASP A 209 4.20 -5.68 2.72
C ASP A 209 5.51 -6.49 2.60
N THR A 210 6.06 -6.93 3.74
CA THR A 210 7.27 -7.75 3.79
C THR A 210 6.97 -9.23 3.89
N ALA A 211 7.90 -10.06 3.42
CA ALA A 211 7.83 -11.51 3.51
C ALA A 211 7.69 -12.00 4.95
N GLU A 212 8.37 -11.35 5.90
CA GLU A 212 8.33 -11.70 7.32
C GLU A 212 6.91 -11.77 7.87
N THR A 213 6.06 -10.82 7.51
CA THR A 213 4.65 -10.78 7.94
C THR A 213 3.81 -11.91 7.34
N TRP A 214 4.11 -12.31 6.10
CA TRP A 214 3.23 -13.19 5.31
C TRP A 214 3.75 -14.60 5.08
N ASN A 215 4.97 -14.91 5.54
CA ASN A 215 5.63 -16.22 5.40
C ASN A 215 5.72 -17.00 6.72
N GLY A 216 5.01 -16.58 7.77
CA GLY A 216 4.96 -17.31 9.04
C GLY A 216 4.15 -18.60 8.95
N PRO A 217 4.33 -19.54 9.91
CA PRO A 217 3.67 -20.85 9.90
C PRO A 217 2.15 -20.77 9.77
N GLU A 218 1.50 -19.89 10.51
CA GLU A 218 0.04 -19.72 10.48
C GLU A 218 -0.44 -19.20 9.12
N ALA A 219 0.29 -18.25 8.54
CA ALA A 219 -0.02 -17.73 7.22
C ALA A 219 0.12 -18.79 6.14
N LEU A 220 1.13 -19.66 6.25
CA LEU A 220 1.34 -20.76 5.33
C LEU A 220 0.23 -21.82 5.45
N ILE A 221 -0.15 -22.21 6.66
CA ILE A 221 -1.25 -23.16 6.91
C ILE A 221 -2.54 -22.63 6.29
N SER A 222 -2.88 -21.35 6.53
CA SER A 222 -4.07 -20.72 5.95
C SER A 222 -4.07 -20.77 4.41
N ARG A 223 -2.90 -20.58 3.77
CA ARG A 223 -2.76 -20.70 2.31
C ARG A 223 -2.96 -22.15 1.85
N ILE A 224 -2.36 -23.12 2.54
CA ILE A 224 -2.50 -24.55 2.22
C ILE A 224 -3.96 -24.97 2.27
N GLU A 225 -4.66 -24.66 3.34
CA GLU A 225 -6.08 -25.00 3.51
C GLU A 225 -6.96 -24.37 2.43
N TRP A 226 -6.69 -23.11 2.09
CA TRP A 226 -7.44 -22.41 1.06
C TRP A 226 -7.16 -22.98 -0.33
N VAL A 227 -5.90 -23.26 -0.66
CA VAL A 227 -5.50 -23.86 -1.94
C VAL A 227 -6.09 -25.26 -2.11
N ASN A 228 -6.10 -26.08 -1.04
CA ASN A 228 -6.71 -27.41 -1.09
C ASN A 228 -8.21 -27.35 -1.45
N LYS A 229 -8.94 -26.36 -0.96
CA LYS A 229 -10.34 -26.13 -1.34
C LYS A 229 -10.46 -25.67 -2.81
N LEU A 230 -9.62 -24.74 -3.24
CA LEU A 230 -9.62 -24.26 -4.62
C LEU A 230 -9.27 -25.38 -5.61
N SER A 231 -8.26 -26.19 -5.32
CA SER A 231 -7.77 -27.26 -6.20
C SER A 231 -8.85 -28.29 -6.56
N GLN A 232 -9.84 -28.49 -5.70
CA GLN A 232 -10.98 -29.39 -5.96
C GLN A 232 -11.87 -28.90 -7.11
N THR A 233 -11.88 -27.60 -7.36
CA THR A 233 -12.72 -26.98 -8.40
C THR A 233 -12.02 -26.81 -9.75
N VAL A 234 -10.71 -27.08 -9.82
CA VAL A 234 -9.88 -26.84 -10.99
C VAL A 234 -9.77 -28.10 -11.85
N ASN A 235 -10.19 -27.97 -13.11
CA ASN A 235 -10.17 -29.07 -14.11
C ASN A 235 -9.03 -28.90 -15.15
N LYS A 236 -7.93 -28.26 -14.79
CA LYS A 236 -6.78 -28.02 -15.68
C LYS A 236 -5.58 -28.84 -15.25
N ASN A 237 -4.65 -29.06 -16.17
CA ASN A 237 -3.36 -29.66 -15.87
C ASN A 237 -2.47 -28.65 -15.13
N ALA A 238 -1.85 -29.06 -14.03
CA ALA A 238 -0.99 -28.19 -13.23
C ALA A 238 0.28 -27.75 -13.97
N ILE A 239 0.87 -28.63 -14.78
CA ILE A 239 2.08 -28.31 -15.57
C ILE A 239 1.75 -27.23 -16.60
N ASP A 240 0.64 -27.35 -17.34
CA ASP A 240 0.23 -26.36 -18.34
C ASP A 240 -0.04 -24.98 -17.71
N ILE A 241 -0.65 -24.96 -16.52
CA ILE A 241 -0.82 -23.73 -15.76
C ILE A 241 0.54 -23.16 -15.38
N GLY A 242 1.45 -23.96 -14.83
CA GLY A 242 2.78 -23.53 -14.40
C GLY A 242 3.58 -22.95 -15.56
N GLU A 243 3.56 -23.59 -16.74
CA GLU A 243 4.23 -23.09 -17.94
C GLU A 243 3.66 -21.74 -18.40
N THR A 244 2.34 -21.57 -18.30
CA THR A 244 1.68 -20.33 -18.71
C THR A 244 1.93 -19.17 -17.75
N VAL A 245 1.93 -19.41 -16.42
CA VAL A 245 1.92 -18.33 -15.43
C VAL A 245 3.27 -18.08 -14.77
N ILE A 246 4.15 -19.07 -14.71
CA ILE A 246 5.50 -18.96 -14.15
C ILE A 246 6.53 -18.81 -15.29
N GLY A 247 6.28 -19.47 -16.44
CA GLY A 247 7.13 -19.40 -17.62
C GLY A 247 8.55 -19.94 -17.34
N GLU A 248 9.55 -19.18 -17.72
CA GLU A 248 10.97 -19.57 -17.60
C GLU A 248 11.45 -19.78 -16.15
N SER A 249 10.81 -19.12 -15.20
CA SER A 249 11.10 -19.30 -13.77
C SER A 249 10.60 -20.61 -13.19
N PHE A 250 9.81 -21.40 -13.96
CA PHE A 250 9.29 -22.69 -13.49
C PHE A 250 10.39 -23.75 -13.50
N THR A 251 10.95 -24.02 -12.31
CA THR A 251 12.13 -24.88 -12.17
C THR A 251 11.88 -26.34 -12.54
N LYS A 252 12.96 -27.03 -12.96
CA LYS A 252 12.91 -28.47 -13.22
C LYS A 252 12.52 -29.26 -11.96
N GLN A 253 12.91 -28.80 -10.79
CA GLN A 253 12.60 -29.45 -9.51
C GLN A 253 11.10 -29.39 -9.22
N SER A 254 10.49 -28.19 -9.30
CA SER A 254 9.06 -28.02 -9.07
C SER A 254 8.22 -28.82 -10.10
N ARG A 255 8.60 -28.81 -11.38
CA ARG A 255 7.97 -29.67 -12.40
C ARG A 255 7.97 -31.13 -12.01
N LYS A 256 9.13 -31.66 -11.59
CA LYS A 256 9.28 -33.06 -11.20
C LYS A 256 8.43 -33.42 -9.99
N ILE A 257 8.32 -32.53 -9.00
CA ILE A 257 7.48 -32.74 -7.82
C ILE A 257 6.00 -32.76 -8.22
N ILE A 258 5.57 -31.81 -9.02
CA ILE A 258 4.18 -31.71 -9.49
C ILE A 258 3.77 -32.91 -10.36
N GLN A 259 4.65 -33.38 -11.25
CA GLN A 259 4.44 -34.57 -12.08
C GLN A 259 4.28 -35.88 -11.29
N ARG A 260 4.84 -35.93 -10.07
CA ARG A 260 4.75 -37.10 -9.17
C ARG A 260 3.58 -37.03 -8.20
N ALA A 261 2.73 -36.01 -8.31
CA ALA A 261 1.56 -35.88 -7.45
C ALA A 261 0.60 -37.06 -7.67
N GLU A 262 0.03 -37.57 -6.59
CA GLU A 262 -0.90 -38.71 -6.58
C GLU A 262 -2.26 -38.39 -7.19
N SER A 263 -2.60 -37.09 -7.23
CA SER A 263 -3.86 -36.62 -7.79
C SER A 263 -3.72 -35.26 -8.48
N ARG A 264 -4.67 -34.95 -9.38
CA ARG A 264 -4.74 -33.61 -10.00
C ARG A 264 -4.86 -32.51 -8.95
N GLN A 265 -5.66 -32.70 -7.91
CA GLN A 265 -5.84 -31.73 -6.83
C GLN A 265 -4.51 -31.44 -6.12
N GLN A 266 -3.76 -32.50 -5.81
CA GLN A 266 -2.44 -32.36 -5.19
C GLN A 266 -1.46 -31.66 -6.14
N ALA A 267 -1.47 -31.97 -7.43
CA ALA A 267 -0.62 -31.32 -8.42
C ALA A 267 -0.89 -29.80 -8.49
N ILE A 268 -2.17 -29.40 -8.49
CA ILE A 268 -2.57 -27.97 -8.46
C ILE A 268 -2.12 -27.33 -7.15
N ALA A 269 -2.31 -27.99 -6.00
CA ALA A 269 -1.89 -27.45 -4.72
C ALA A 269 -0.37 -27.25 -4.66
N LEU A 270 0.41 -28.23 -5.12
CA LEU A 270 1.87 -28.15 -5.18
C LEU A 270 2.33 -26.99 -6.10
N LEU A 271 1.66 -26.77 -7.22
CA LEU A 271 1.95 -25.65 -8.11
C LEU A 271 1.72 -24.30 -7.41
N LEU A 272 0.51 -24.11 -6.86
CA LEU A 272 0.13 -22.81 -6.26
C LEU A 272 0.87 -22.49 -4.96
N LEU A 273 1.49 -23.49 -4.34
CA LEU A 273 2.33 -23.37 -3.14
C LEU A 273 3.82 -23.49 -3.47
N SER A 274 4.20 -23.59 -4.74
CA SER A 274 5.61 -23.64 -5.12
C SER A 274 6.31 -22.31 -4.80
N PRO A 275 7.61 -22.33 -4.49
CA PRO A 275 8.37 -21.11 -4.21
C PRO A 275 8.23 -20.07 -5.33
N GLU A 276 8.29 -20.52 -6.58
CA GLU A 276 8.19 -19.63 -7.75
C GLU A 276 6.80 -18.99 -7.86
N PHE A 277 5.74 -19.69 -7.48
CA PHE A 277 4.39 -19.12 -7.51
C PHE A 277 4.11 -18.21 -6.32
N LEU A 278 4.74 -18.44 -5.16
CA LEU A 278 4.58 -17.61 -3.96
C LEU A 278 5.28 -16.25 -4.07
N HIS A 279 6.20 -16.07 -5.02
CA HIS A 279 6.92 -14.84 -5.26
C HIS A 279 6.44 -14.14 -6.55
N ARG A 280 6.80 -12.84 -6.67
CA ARG A 280 6.52 -11.99 -7.85
C ARG A 280 7.67 -11.04 -8.13
#